data_d045b2e47460477d3c97f26ce2d8db17
#
_entry.id   d045b2e47460477d3c97f26ce2d8db17
#
_cell.length_a   1.000
_cell.length_b   1.000
_cell.length_c   1.000
_cell.angle_alpha   90.00
_cell.angle_beta   90.00
_cell.angle_gamma   90.00
#
_symmetry.space_group_name_H-M   'P 1'
#
loop_
_entity.id
_entity.type
_entity.pdbx_description
1 polymer ?
#
loop_
_entity_poly.entity_id
_entity_poly.type
_entity_poly.pdbx_seq_one_letter_code
_entity_poly.pdbx_strand_id
1 'polypeptide(L)'
;TRKVAQILMEMGYKVAAIRHPMPYGDLVKQKVQRFATYADLDKHECTIEEREEYEPHIDQGVIVYAGVDYEAILREAEKEVDIVLWDGGNNDFSFYATDLLIVVADPLRPGHEVNYYPGETNVRMADVFVINKVDTANPDDVIAVRESLFAVNPTAQVIEAASPIYVDDPDAIRGKRVLVVEDGPTLTHGGMAFGAGYV
;
A
#
# COMPACT_ATOMS: atom_id res chain seq x y z
N THR A 1 3.37 0.74 1.80
CA THR A 1 3.62 -0.05 3.03
C THR A 1 4.93 -0.81 2.94
N ARG A 2 5.19 -1.63 1.89
CA ARG A 2 6.40 -2.48 1.75
C ARG A 2 7.72 -1.72 1.90
N LYS A 3 7.86 -0.53 1.27
CA LYS A 3 9.07 0.28 1.42
C LYS A 3 9.28 0.81 2.84
N VAL A 4 8.21 1.16 3.53
CA VAL A 4 8.27 1.57 4.94
C VAL A 4 8.69 0.39 5.82
N ALA A 5 8.11 -0.80 5.60
CA ALA A 5 8.51 -2.02 6.30
C ALA A 5 10.00 -2.31 6.11
N GLN A 6 10.51 -2.24 4.88
CA GLN A 6 11.93 -2.43 4.57
C GLN A 6 12.81 -1.45 5.35
N ILE A 7 12.48 -0.15 5.32
CA ILE A 7 13.25 0.88 6.03
C ILE A 7 13.29 0.57 7.55
N LEU A 8 12.16 0.22 8.14
CA LEU A 8 12.09 -0.11 9.56
C LEU A 8 12.91 -1.36 9.90
N MET A 9 12.90 -2.37 9.05
CA MET A 9 13.73 -3.57 9.22
C MET A 9 15.23 -3.26 9.07
N GLU A 10 15.62 -2.38 8.14
CA GLU A 10 17.00 -1.90 8.00
C GLU A 10 17.45 -1.11 9.24
N MET A 11 16.52 -0.46 9.96
CA MET A 11 16.75 0.18 11.25
C MET A 11 16.83 -0.81 12.42
N GLY A 12 16.55 -2.10 12.18
CA GLY A 12 16.65 -3.18 13.17
C GLY A 12 15.34 -3.55 13.87
N TYR A 13 14.20 -2.99 13.45
CA TYR A 13 12.90 -3.32 14.02
C TYR A 13 12.29 -4.58 13.40
N LYS A 14 11.55 -5.33 14.20
CA LYS A 14 10.65 -6.37 13.73
C LYS A 14 9.32 -5.76 13.35
N VAL A 15 8.83 -6.08 12.16
CA VAL A 15 7.66 -5.43 11.58
C VAL A 15 6.61 -6.45 11.18
N ALA A 16 5.34 -6.17 11.46
CA ALA A 16 4.20 -6.86 10.87
C ALA A 16 3.33 -5.89 10.09
N ALA A 17 2.78 -6.34 8.96
CA ALA A 17 1.74 -5.67 8.23
C ALA A 17 0.38 -6.30 8.59
N ILE A 18 -0.62 -5.47 8.89
CA ILE A 18 -1.99 -5.90 9.14
C ILE A 18 -2.87 -5.42 8.00
N ARG A 19 -3.64 -6.34 7.44
CA ARG A 19 -4.55 -6.09 6.33
C ARG A 19 -5.97 -6.57 6.63
N HIS A 20 -6.93 -6.05 5.88
CA HIS A 20 -8.25 -6.64 5.81
C HIS A 20 -8.18 -8.05 5.21
N PRO A 21 -9.01 -9.00 5.68
CA PRO A 21 -9.17 -10.26 4.98
C PRO A 21 -9.95 -10.01 3.70
N MET A 22 -9.68 -10.77 2.67
CA MET A 22 -10.59 -10.83 1.52
C MET A 22 -11.82 -11.68 1.89
N PRO A 23 -13.05 -11.21 1.58
CA PRO A 23 -14.29 -11.84 2.07
C PRO A 23 -14.71 -13.05 1.23
N TYR A 24 -13.77 -13.82 0.71
CA TYR A 24 -14.05 -14.97 -0.15
C TYR A 24 -14.17 -16.29 0.59
N GLY A 25 -13.74 -16.33 1.85
CA GLY A 25 -13.72 -17.52 2.67
C GLY A 25 -14.70 -17.50 3.85
N ASP A 26 -14.53 -18.49 4.73
CA ASP A 26 -15.27 -18.56 5.99
C ASP A 26 -14.69 -17.55 6.99
N LEU A 27 -15.43 -16.49 7.27
CA LEU A 27 -15.00 -15.41 8.17
C LEU A 27 -14.74 -15.89 9.61
N VAL A 28 -15.33 -17.00 10.02
CA VAL A 28 -15.03 -17.60 11.34
C VAL A 28 -13.62 -18.18 11.36
N LYS A 29 -13.21 -18.83 10.28
CA LYS A 29 -11.83 -19.32 10.10
C LYS A 29 -10.84 -18.17 9.88
N GLN A 30 -11.30 -17.07 9.31
CA GLN A 30 -10.52 -15.86 9.08
C GLN A 30 -10.51 -14.91 10.27
N LYS A 31 -10.79 -15.38 11.48
CA LYS A 31 -10.79 -14.55 12.69
C LYS A 31 -9.43 -13.88 12.91
N VAL A 32 -8.36 -14.68 12.92
CA VAL A 32 -6.95 -14.25 13.00
C VAL A 32 -6.14 -15.20 12.14
N GLN A 33 -5.49 -14.67 11.14
CA GLN A 33 -4.58 -15.41 10.27
C GLN A 33 -3.21 -14.75 10.31
N ARG A 34 -2.16 -15.56 10.39
CA ARG A 34 -0.76 -15.13 10.42
C ARG A 34 -0.01 -15.81 9.29
N PHE A 35 0.72 -15.01 8.54
CA PHE A 35 1.48 -15.43 7.37
C PHE A 35 2.92 -14.98 7.49
N ALA A 36 3.85 -15.90 7.68
CA ALA A 36 5.28 -15.65 7.68
C ALA A 36 6.01 -16.46 6.62
N THR A 37 5.34 -17.47 6.06
CA THR A 37 5.88 -18.39 5.07
C THR A 37 4.82 -18.73 4.03
N TYR A 38 5.25 -19.22 2.86
CA TYR A 38 4.34 -19.74 1.83
C TYR A 38 3.47 -20.91 2.34
N ALA A 39 4.00 -21.72 3.27
CA ALA A 39 3.23 -22.80 3.90
C ALA A 39 2.03 -22.28 4.71
N ASP A 40 2.11 -21.07 5.25
CA ASP A 40 0.98 -20.45 5.93
C ASP A 40 -0.12 -20.06 4.94
N LEU A 41 0.24 -19.65 3.73
CA LEU A 41 -0.73 -19.36 2.66
C LEU A 41 -1.49 -20.62 2.25
N ASP A 42 -0.78 -21.74 2.11
CA ASP A 42 -1.37 -23.04 1.80
C ASP A 42 -2.28 -23.52 2.94
N LYS A 43 -1.82 -23.39 4.18
CA LYS A 43 -2.58 -23.78 5.40
C LYS A 43 -3.90 -23.03 5.50
N HIS A 44 -3.93 -21.76 5.11
CA HIS A 44 -5.13 -20.93 5.17
C HIS A 44 -5.93 -20.93 3.86
N GLU A 45 -5.54 -21.77 2.89
CA GLU A 45 -6.22 -21.92 1.60
C GLU A 45 -6.40 -20.57 0.87
N CYS A 46 -5.35 -19.71 0.92
CA CYS A 46 -5.38 -18.38 0.33
C CYS A 46 -5.66 -18.42 -1.19
N THR A 47 -6.55 -17.55 -1.62
CA THR A 47 -6.82 -17.33 -3.05
C THR A 47 -5.61 -16.70 -3.75
N ILE A 48 -5.65 -16.63 -5.09
CA ILE A 48 -4.55 -16.00 -5.86
C ILE A 48 -4.42 -14.52 -5.51
N GLU A 49 -5.55 -13.84 -5.30
CA GLU A 49 -5.60 -12.42 -4.95
C GLU A 49 -5.01 -12.16 -3.55
N GLU A 50 -5.30 -13.02 -2.59
CA GLU A 50 -4.69 -12.94 -1.25
C GLU A 50 -3.19 -13.18 -1.32
N ARG A 51 -2.74 -14.11 -2.16
CA ARG A 51 -1.31 -14.38 -2.38
C ARG A 51 -0.59 -13.20 -3.01
N GLU A 52 -1.16 -12.57 -4.02
CA GLU A 52 -0.61 -11.35 -4.64
C GLU A 52 -0.36 -10.23 -3.62
N GLU A 53 -1.21 -10.16 -2.60
CA GLU A 53 -1.10 -9.17 -1.55
C GLU A 53 -0.09 -9.55 -0.46
N TYR A 54 0.01 -10.85 -0.10
CA TYR A 54 0.80 -11.30 1.05
C TYR A 54 2.21 -11.76 0.68
N GLU A 55 2.40 -12.43 -0.46
CA GLU A 55 3.69 -12.95 -0.90
C GLU A 55 4.79 -11.88 -0.95
N PRO A 56 4.55 -10.67 -1.48
CA PRO A 56 5.58 -9.64 -1.51
C PRO A 56 6.05 -9.14 -0.13
N HIS A 57 5.23 -9.30 0.91
CA HIS A 57 5.63 -9.03 2.29
C HIS A 57 6.48 -10.17 2.84
N ILE A 58 6.04 -11.41 2.62
CA ILE A 58 6.73 -12.63 3.04
C ILE A 58 8.13 -12.69 2.43
N ASP A 59 8.27 -12.37 1.14
CA ASP A 59 9.55 -12.33 0.43
C ASP A 59 10.54 -11.33 1.03
N GLN A 60 10.02 -10.28 1.66
CA GLN A 60 10.83 -9.29 2.39
C GLN A 60 11.06 -9.67 3.86
N GLY A 61 10.55 -10.80 4.32
CA GLY A 61 10.64 -11.23 5.71
C GLY A 61 9.69 -10.50 6.67
N VAL A 62 8.67 -9.81 6.13
CA VAL A 62 7.63 -9.14 6.90
C VAL A 62 6.51 -10.13 7.22
N ILE A 63 6.10 -10.18 8.48
CA ILE A 63 4.95 -10.98 8.89
C ILE A 63 3.67 -10.26 8.47
N VAL A 64 2.74 -10.98 7.84
CA VAL A 64 1.42 -10.45 7.52
C VAL A 64 0.39 -11.03 8.47
N TYR A 65 -0.46 -10.18 9.00
CA TYR A 65 -1.68 -10.57 9.68
C TYR A 65 -2.89 -10.12 8.86
N ALA A 66 -3.87 -10.99 8.73
CA ALA A 66 -5.17 -10.65 8.17
C ALA A 66 -6.28 -11.32 8.98
N GLY A 67 -7.45 -10.73 9.00
CA GLY A 67 -8.60 -11.32 9.66
C GLY A 67 -9.63 -10.29 10.10
N VAL A 68 -10.71 -10.79 10.70
CA VAL A 68 -11.88 -9.96 11.05
C VAL A 68 -11.90 -9.49 12.51
N ASP A 69 -11.07 -10.07 13.37
CA ASP A 69 -10.96 -9.66 14.77
C ASP A 69 -9.67 -8.86 14.99
N TYR A 70 -9.76 -7.56 14.76
CA TYR A 70 -8.60 -6.67 14.78
C TYR A 70 -7.97 -6.56 16.17
N GLU A 71 -8.75 -6.65 17.24
CA GLU A 71 -8.18 -6.67 18.59
C GLU A 71 -7.35 -7.94 18.82
N ALA A 72 -7.89 -9.10 18.46
CA ALA A 72 -7.17 -10.35 18.60
C ALA A 72 -5.91 -10.40 17.72
N ILE A 73 -5.97 -9.86 16.50
CA ILE A 73 -4.80 -9.71 15.61
C ILE A 73 -3.72 -8.86 16.28
N LEU A 74 -4.09 -7.69 16.81
CA LEU A 74 -3.14 -6.80 17.48
C LEU A 74 -2.46 -7.49 18.65
N ARG A 75 -3.24 -8.21 19.49
CA ARG A 75 -2.71 -8.94 20.66
C ARG A 75 -1.77 -10.08 20.28
N GLU A 76 -1.92 -10.68 19.10
CA GLU A 76 -0.94 -11.66 18.60
C GLU A 76 0.30 -10.97 18.03
N ALA A 77 0.13 -9.89 17.23
CA ALA A 77 1.25 -9.17 16.65
C ALA A 77 2.17 -8.54 17.71
N GLU A 78 1.62 -7.94 18.76
CA GLU A 78 2.37 -7.33 19.86
C GLU A 78 3.35 -8.29 20.57
N LYS A 79 3.15 -9.59 20.45
CA LYS A 79 4.03 -10.61 21.08
C LYS A 79 5.34 -10.84 20.33
N GLU A 80 5.38 -10.48 19.04
CA GLU A 80 6.51 -10.88 18.19
C GLU A 80 7.13 -9.74 17.37
N VAL A 81 6.48 -8.57 17.29
CA VAL A 81 6.99 -7.42 16.52
C VAL A 81 7.07 -6.16 17.35
N ASP A 82 7.96 -5.25 16.94
CA ASP A 82 8.16 -3.95 17.57
C ASP A 82 7.23 -2.89 16.96
N ILE A 83 6.90 -3.04 15.68
CA ILE A 83 6.10 -2.09 14.92
C ILE A 83 5.02 -2.83 14.10
N VAL A 84 3.81 -2.32 14.19
CA VAL A 84 2.67 -2.76 13.40
C VAL A 84 2.37 -1.70 12.33
N LEU A 85 2.31 -2.13 11.08
CA LEU A 85 1.88 -1.30 9.95
C LEU A 85 0.45 -1.69 9.57
N TRP A 86 -0.48 -0.73 9.67
CA TRP A 86 -1.78 -0.88 9.05
C TRP A 86 -1.63 -0.67 7.53
N ASP A 87 -1.84 -1.72 6.75
CA ASP A 87 -1.75 -1.68 5.31
C ASP A 87 -3.14 -1.56 4.69
N GLY A 88 -3.68 -0.37 4.74
CA GLY A 88 -4.98 -0.02 4.17
C GLY A 88 -4.86 0.82 2.90
N GLY A 89 -5.93 0.84 2.11
CA GLY A 89 -6.08 1.76 0.99
C GLY A 89 -6.47 3.17 1.44
N ASN A 90 -6.48 4.12 0.51
CA ASN A 90 -6.96 5.48 0.76
C ASN A 90 -8.47 5.57 1.01
N ASN A 91 -9.19 4.49 0.78
CA ASN A 91 -10.62 4.33 1.05
C ASN A 91 -10.88 3.56 2.34
N ASP A 92 -9.93 3.54 3.26
CA ASP A 92 -9.94 2.76 4.47
C ASP A 92 -9.44 3.59 5.67
N PHE A 93 -9.96 3.27 6.84
CA PHE A 93 -9.50 3.83 8.10
C PHE A 93 -8.84 2.76 8.94
N SER A 94 -7.75 3.10 9.61
CA SER A 94 -7.20 2.21 10.62
C SER A 94 -8.20 1.95 11.73
N PHE A 95 -8.37 0.69 12.13
CA PHE A 95 -9.11 0.32 13.33
C PHE A 95 -8.30 0.52 14.62
N TYR A 96 -7.02 0.84 14.48
CA TYR A 96 -6.13 1.13 15.60
C TYR A 96 -5.91 2.63 15.72
N ALA A 97 -5.71 3.10 16.96
CA ALA A 97 -5.12 4.41 17.17
C ALA A 97 -3.67 4.38 16.64
N THR A 98 -3.39 5.19 15.65
CA THR A 98 -2.07 5.25 15.02
C THR A 98 -1.17 6.26 15.70
N ASP A 99 0.11 5.91 15.91
CA ASP A 99 1.14 6.86 16.33
C ASP A 99 1.61 7.75 15.18
N LEU A 100 1.48 7.26 13.95
CA LEU A 100 1.84 7.97 12.72
C LEU A 100 0.92 7.55 11.58
N LEU A 101 0.19 8.51 11.01
CA LEU A 101 -0.66 8.30 9.84
C LEU A 101 0.02 8.86 8.60
N ILE A 102 0.41 7.96 7.69
CA ILE A 102 1.02 8.30 6.40
C ILE A 102 -0.03 8.15 5.30
N VAL A 103 -0.30 9.22 4.57
CA VAL A 103 -1.21 9.21 3.42
C VAL A 103 -0.41 9.38 2.13
N VAL A 104 -0.65 8.51 1.16
CA VAL A 104 -0.01 8.55 -0.15
C VAL A 104 -0.93 9.23 -1.15
N ALA A 105 -0.42 10.29 -1.82
CA ALA A 105 -1.10 10.99 -2.90
C ALA A 105 -0.43 10.67 -4.25
N ASP A 106 -1.25 10.60 -5.30
CA ASP A 106 -0.83 10.26 -6.65
C ASP A 106 -1.00 11.45 -7.60
N PRO A 107 0.09 12.14 -7.99
CA PRO A 107 0.01 13.30 -8.87
C PRO A 107 -0.38 12.98 -10.32
N LEU A 108 -0.47 11.69 -10.70
CA LEU A 108 -1.10 11.29 -11.96
C LEU A 108 -2.64 11.44 -11.93
N ARG A 109 -3.19 11.75 -10.75
CA ARG A 109 -4.63 11.93 -10.53
C ARG A 109 -4.89 13.11 -9.59
N PRO A 110 -4.46 14.34 -9.96
CA PRO A 110 -4.63 15.51 -9.11
C PRO A 110 -6.11 15.75 -8.78
N GLY A 111 -6.40 16.10 -7.55
CA GLY A 111 -7.75 16.29 -7.01
C GLY A 111 -8.39 15.03 -6.42
N HIS A 112 -7.90 13.81 -6.74
CA HIS A 112 -8.45 12.59 -6.17
C HIS A 112 -8.23 12.48 -4.65
N GLU A 113 -7.20 13.10 -4.13
CA GLU A 113 -6.86 13.12 -2.70
C GLU A 113 -7.94 13.76 -1.84
N VAL A 114 -8.76 14.67 -2.40
CA VAL A 114 -9.79 15.42 -1.66
C VAL A 114 -11.21 15.25 -2.20
N ASN A 115 -11.40 14.66 -3.39
CA ASN A 115 -12.70 14.57 -4.04
C ASN A 115 -13.46 13.27 -3.74
N TYR A 116 -12.85 12.31 -3.04
CA TYR A 116 -13.44 11.02 -2.76
C TYR A 116 -13.47 10.73 -1.25
N TYR A 117 -14.60 10.24 -0.78
CA TYR A 117 -14.73 9.70 0.57
C TYR A 117 -14.28 8.24 0.61
N PRO A 118 -13.52 7.82 1.62
CA PRO A 118 -13.03 8.59 2.78
C PRO A 118 -11.63 9.20 2.59
N GLY A 119 -11.11 9.30 1.37
CA GLY A 119 -9.78 9.84 1.07
C GLY A 119 -9.56 11.22 1.68
N GLU A 120 -10.53 12.14 1.54
CA GLU A 120 -10.46 13.48 2.15
C GLU A 120 -10.30 13.42 3.68
N THR A 121 -10.98 12.50 4.35
CA THR A 121 -10.85 12.34 5.80
C THR A 121 -9.46 11.89 6.18
N ASN A 122 -8.87 10.96 5.44
CA ASN A 122 -7.49 10.54 5.64
C ASN A 122 -6.51 11.71 5.46
N VAL A 123 -6.72 12.56 4.46
CA VAL A 123 -5.91 13.79 4.27
C VAL A 123 -6.01 14.70 5.48
N ARG A 124 -7.20 14.91 6.03
CA ARG A 124 -7.40 15.75 7.23
C ARG A 124 -6.71 15.21 8.48
N MET A 125 -6.59 13.90 8.59
CA MET A 125 -6.00 13.20 9.74
C MET A 125 -4.51 12.95 9.62
N ALA A 126 -3.93 13.07 8.43
CA ALA A 126 -2.54 12.69 8.15
C ALA A 126 -1.52 13.47 8.97
N ASP A 127 -0.49 12.77 9.45
CA ASP A 127 0.73 13.36 10.00
C ASP A 127 1.76 13.61 8.90
N VAL A 128 1.77 12.73 7.88
CA VAL A 128 2.71 12.79 6.76
C VAL A 128 1.97 12.52 5.44
N PHE A 129 2.26 13.34 4.45
CA PHE A 129 1.91 13.07 3.05
C PHE A 129 3.13 12.56 2.29
N VAL A 130 2.92 11.51 1.52
CA VAL A 130 3.88 11.07 0.50
C VAL A 130 3.29 11.33 -0.88
N ILE A 131 3.78 12.36 -1.58
CA ILE A 131 3.44 12.56 -2.99
C ILE A 131 4.36 11.63 -3.79
N ASN A 132 3.79 10.51 -4.24
CA ASN A 132 4.55 9.45 -4.90
C ASN A 132 4.60 9.66 -6.43
N LYS A 133 5.50 8.97 -7.13
CA LYS A 133 5.64 9.00 -8.60
C LYS A 133 5.99 10.39 -9.15
N VAL A 134 6.68 11.23 -8.39
CA VAL A 134 7.07 12.58 -8.85
C VAL A 134 8.03 12.55 -10.03
N ASP A 135 8.70 11.42 -10.26
CA ASP A 135 9.62 11.16 -11.37
C ASP A 135 8.91 10.93 -12.71
N THR A 136 7.64 10.53 -12.70
CA THR A 136 6.85 10.25 -13.92
C THR A 136 5.67 11.20 -14.10
N ALA A 137 5.30 11.96 -13.08
CA ALA A 137 4.21 12.91 -13.12
C ALA A 137 4.63 14.24 -13.76
N ASN A 138 3.64 14.99 -14.28
CA ASN A 138 3.86 16.37 -14.70
C ASN A 138 4.20 17.21 -13.44
N PRO A 139 5.25 18.05 -13.48
CA PRO A 139 5.60 18.93 -12.37
C PRO A 139 4.46 19.85 -11.90
N ASP A 140 3.64 20.34 -12.80
CA ASP A 140 2.49 21.20 -12.45
C ASP A 140 1.43 20.42 -11.64
N ASP A 141 1.23 19.14 -11.95
CA ASP A 141 0.32 18.27 -11.21
C ASP A 141 0.87 17.93 -9.81
N VAL A 142 2.19 17.77 -9.67
CA VAL A 142 2.84 17.59 -8.35
C VAL A 142 2.61 18.84 -7.48
N ILE A 143 2.76 20.03 -8.07
CA ILE A 143 2.50 21.30 -7.37
C ILE A 143 1.02 21.40 -6.98
N ALA A 144 0.10 21.10 -7.90
CA ALA A 144 -1.35 21.15 -7.64
C ALA A 144 -1.76 20.22 -6.48
N VAL A 145 -1.25 19.00 -6.46
CA VAL A 145 -1.51 18.04 -5.36
C VAL A 145 -0.94 18.56 -4.06
N ARG A 146 0.28 19.10 -4.05
CA ARG A 146 0.89 19.70 -2.85
C ARG A 146 0.03 20.85 -2.29
N GLU A 147 -0.42 21.74 -3.15
CA GLU A 147 -1.26 22.88 -2.75
C GLU A 147 -2.62 22.41 -2.21
N SER A 148 -3.23 21.42 -2.86
CA SER A 148 -4.48 20.80 -2.42
C SER A 148 -4.35 20.18 -1.02
N LEU A 149 -3.30 19.38 -0.79
CA LEU A 149 -3.02 18.77 0.52
C LEU A 149 -2.78 19.83 1.60
N PHE A 150 -1.97 20.85 1.29
CA PHE A 150 -1.67 21.94 2.23
C PHE A 150 -2.92 22.77 2.58
N ALA A 151 -3.81 23.00 1.62
CA ALA A 151 -5.06 23.73 1.86
C ALA A 151 -5.97 23.01 2.86
N VAL A 152 -5.93 21.66 2.89
CA VAL A 152 -6.77 20.84 3.79
C VAL A 152 -6.09 20.57 5.12
N ASN A 153 -4.79 20.29 5.12
CA ASN A 153 -4.01 19.98 6.32
C ASN A 153 -2.61 20.60 6.25
N PRO A 154 -2.47 21.86 6.67
CA PRO A 154 -1.19 22.58 6.59
C PRO A 154 -0.16 22.13 7.63
N THR A 155 -0.50 21.23 8.55
CA THR A 155 0.36 20.79 9.63
C THR A 155 1.12 19.51 9.33
N ALA A 156 0.64 18.72 8.36
CA ALA A 156 1.27 17.49 7.96
C ALA A 156 2.60 17.75 7.21
N GLN A 157 3.57 16.88 7.43
CA GLN A 157 4.82 16.91 6.68
C GLN A 157 4.60 16.39 5.26
N VAL A 158 5.24 17.00 4.27
CA VAL A 158 5.18 16.56 2.87
C VAL A 158 6.51 15.98 2.44
N ILE A 159 6.49 14.77 1.92
CA ILE A 159 7.63 14.07 1.32
C ILE A 159 7.30 13.79 -0.14
N GLU A 160 8.20 14.16 -1.04
CA GLU A 160 8.15 13.75 -2.44
C GLU A 160 8.95 12.48 -2.64
N ALA A 161 8.34 11.51 -3.33
CA ALA A 161 8.95 10.21 -3.56
C ALA A 161 8.89 9.82 -5.04
N ALA A 162 10.02 9.38 -5.56
CA ALA A 162 10.10 8.72 -6.86
C ALA A 162 9.59 7.28 -6.75
N SER A 163 9.04 6.79 -7.86
CA SER A 163 8.65 5.38 -8.00
C SER A 163 9.27 4.80 -9.28
N PRO A 164 10.61 4.68 -9.35
CA PRO A 164 11.29 4.25 -10.55
C PRO A 164 10.90 2.82 -10.92
N ILE A 165 10.75 2.60 -12.23
CA ILE A 165 10.45 1.28 -12.79
C ILE A 165 11.76 0.62 -13.17
N TYR A 166 11.95 -0.60 -12.71
CA TYR A 166 13.10 -1.42 -13.04
C TYR A 166 12.66 -2.59 -13.91
N VAL A 167 13.43 -2.86 -14.95
CA VAL A 167 13.23 -4.01 -15.85
C VAL A 167 14.47 -4.90 -15.74
N ASP A 168 14.28 -6.18 -15.50
CA ASP A 168 15.39 -7.13 -15.29
C ASP A 168 16.30 -7.23 -16.51
N ASP A 169 15.74 -7.21 -17.72
CA ASP A 169 16.48 -7.23 -18.99
C ASP A 169 15.92 -6.16 -19.95
N PRO A 170 16.43 -4.91 -19.89
CA PRO A 170 15.99 -3.87 -20.82
C PRO A 170 16.27 -4.18 -22.29
N ASP A 171 17.27 -4.99 -22.59
CA ASP A 171 17.62 -5.34 -23.97
C ASP A 171 16.66 -6.39 -24.55
N ALA A 172 15.96 -7.13 -23.71
CA ALA A 172 14.88 -8.01 -24.13
C ALA A 172 13.74 -7.26 -24.83
N ILE A 173 13.51 -5.99 -24.48
CA ILE A 173 12.39 -5.19 -24.98
C ILE A 173 12.81 -4.02 -25.89
N ARG A 174 14.00 -3.48 -25.70
CA ARG A 174 14.46 -2.26 -26.40
C ARG A 174 14.43 -2.43 -27.92
N GLY A 175 13.68 -1.54 -28.60
CA GLY A 175 13.55 -1.53 -30.06
C GLY A 175 12.74 -2.70 -30.63
N LYS A 176 12.07 -3.49 -29.82
CA LYS A 176 11.23 -4.61 -30.23
C LYS A 176 9.74 -4.26 -30.17
N ARG A 177 8.93 -5.03 -30.86
CA ARG A 177 7.48 -5.01 -30.71
C ARG A 177 7.14 -5.93 -29.55
N VAL A 178 6.62 -5.34 -28.47
CA VAL A 178 6.22 -6.06 -27.26
C VAL A 178 4.72 -5.88 -27.02
N LEU A 179 4.09 -6.88 -26.43
CA LEU A 179 2.75 -6.78 -25.88
C LEU A 179 2.88 -6.45 -24.40
N VAL A 180 2.32 -5.32 -24.01
CA VAL A 180 2.21 -4.95 -22.60
C VAL A 180 0.88 -5.46 -22.06
N VAL A 181 0.93 -6.24 -20.99
CA VAL A 181 -0.25 -6.73 -20.28
C VAL A 181 -0.28 -6.09 -18.90
N GLU A 182 -1.35 -5.40 -18.60
CA GLU A 182 -1.56 -4.70 -17.34
C GLU A 182 -2.92 -5.08 -16.76
N ASP A 183 -2.97 -5.40 -15.48
CA ASP A 183 -4.16 -5.85 -14.76
C ASP A 183 -4.37 -5.08 -13.44
N GLY A 184 -4.07 -3.80 -13.44
CA GLY A 184 -4.29 -2.97 -12.25
C GLY A 184 -5.76 -2.52 -12.13
N PRO A 185 -6.37 -2.55 -10.92
CA PRO A 185 -7.72 -2.04 -10.70
C PRO A 185 -7.90 -0.59 -11.15
N THR A 186 -6.86 0.23 -11.07
CA THR A 186 -6.85 1.62 -11.55
C THR A 186 -7.03 1.74 -13.06
N LEU A 187 -6.54 0.77 -13.82
CA LEU A 187 -6.73 0.69 -15.28
C LEU A 187 -8.12 0.17 -15.62
N THR A 188 -8.53 -0.92 -14.97
CA THR A 188 -9.77 -1.62 -15.31
C THR A 188 -11.01 -0.86 -14.83
N HIS A 189 -10.93 -0.17 -13.68
CA HIS A 189 -12.06 0.48 -13.02
C HIS A 189 -11.77 1.91 -12.56
N GLY A 190 -10.51 2.32 -12.48
CA GLY A 190 -10.09 3.58 -11.87
C GLY A 190 -9.88 4.75 -12.84
N GLY A 191 -10.17 4.55 -14.14
CA GLY A 191 -10.10 5.62 -15.15
C GLY A 191 -8.69 6.03 -15.57
N MET A 192 -7.63 5.32 -15.17
CA MET A 192 -6.28 5.54 -15.69
C MET A 192 -6.14 4.95 -17.09
N ALA A 193 -5.45 5.69 -17.97
CA ALA A 193 -5.25 5.28 -19.36
C ALA A 193 -4.12 4.25 -19.54
N PHE A 194 -3.21 4.16 -18.57
CA PHE A 194 -2.03 3.28 -18.63
C PHE A 194 -1.50 2.99 -17.21
N GLY A 195 -0.71 1.95 -17.08
CA GLY A 195 0.00 1.58 -15.85
C GLY A 195 1.52 1.58 -16.02
N ALA A 196 2.22 0.92 -15.11
CA ALA A 196 3.68 0.90 -15.05
C ALA A 196 4.34 0.26 -16.28
N GLY A 197 3.67 -0.67 -16.94
CA GLY A 197 4.22 -1.34 -18.11
C GLY A 197 4.26 -0.47 -19.36
N TYR A 198 3.50 0.63 -19.39
CA TYR A 198 3.49 1.60 -20.49
C TYR A 198 4.62 2.63 -20.33
N VAL A 199 4.98 2.99 -19.12
CA VAL A 199 6.01 3.98 -18.78
C VAL A 199 7.40 3.43 -19.05
#